data_ccdc1658da6a675505d361fd089265f2
#
_entry.id   ccdc1658da6a675505d361fd089265f2
#
_cell.length_a   1.000
_cell.length_b   1.000
_cell.length_c   1.000
_cell.angle_alpha   90.00
_cell.angle_beta   90.00
_cell.angle_gamma   90.00
#
_symmetry.space_group_name_H-M   'P 1'
#
loop_
_entity.id
_entity.type
_entity.pdbx_description
1 polymer ?
#
loop_
_entity_poly.entity_id
_entity_poly.type
_entity_poly.pdbx_seq_one_letter_code
_entity_poly.pdbx_strand_id
1 'polypeptide(L)'
;MMRISIEGLKYLNSFSLLARPVKGGEPVKIQGWGMGSSGYWSTYYDEVEKGELVAFSLPAGEYEIYSFVATASAWGGPRTVSPEKNFSFPFRVQAGETAYLGNLLVRFRGDSGVASARVGTVWIDGQRKIAFEPIVRDTRSRDFKEMESRFPELKPDLVKVRLLK
;
A
#
# COMPACT_ATOMS: atom_id res chain seq x y z
N MET A 1 5.35 -10.30 0.98
CA MET A 1 3.89 -10.16 1.13
C MET A 1 3.57 -9.04 2.11
N MET A 2 2.53 -8.31 1.87
CA MET A 2 2.04 -7.25 2.78
C MET A 2 0.55 -6.98 2.53
N ARG A 3 -0.12 -6.35 3.50
CA ARG A 3 -1.41 -5.72 3.24
C ARG A 3 -1.20 -4.26 2.84
N ILE A 4 -1.98 -3.82 1.90
CA ILE A 4 -2.07 -2.41 1.49
C ILE A 4 -3.47 -1.94 1.82
N SER A 5 -3.59 -0.90 2.65
CA SER A 5 -4.89 -0.36 3.07
C SER A 5 -4.98 1.13 2.83
N ILE A 6 -6.20 1.60 2.60
CA ILE A 6 -6.53 3.03 2.48
C ILE A 6 -7.74 3.36 3.32
N GLU A 7 -7.69 4.52 3.96
CA GLU A 7 -8.78 5.10 4.73
C GLU A 7 -9.02 6.53 4.26
N GLY A 8 -10.28 6.94 4.16
CA GLY A 8 -10.68 8.33 3.89
C GLY A 8 -10.87 8.73 2.42
N LEU A 9 -10.69 7.82 1.45
CA LEU A 9 -11.01 8.06 0.03
C LEU A 9 -12.15 7.15 -0.45
N LYS A 10 -13.31 7.75 -0.76
CA LYS A 10 -14.54 7.00 -1.10
C LYS A 10 -14.57 6.44 -2.53
N TYR A 11 -13.99 7.09 -3.51
CA TYR A 11 -14.15 6.77 -4.94
C TYR A 11 -12.84 6.34 -5.59
N LEU A 12 -12.12 5.45 -4.92
CA LEU A 12 -10.83 4.98 -5.40
C LEU A 12 -11.01 3.79 -6.37
N ASN A 13 -10.48 3.93 -7.59
CA ASN A 13 -10.54 2.89 -8.63
C ASN A 13 -9.34 1.96 -8.58
N SER A 14 -8.16 2.48 -8.27
CA SER A 14 -6.95 1.68 -8.15
C SER A 14 -5.99 2.29 -7.14
N PHE A 15 -5.15 1.45 -6.57
CA PHE A 15 -4.07 1.86 -5.68
C PHE A 15 -2.85 0.96 -5.86
N SER A 16 -1.68 1.58 -5.91
CA SER A 16 -0.42 0.87 -6.00
C SER A 16 0.64 1.58 -5.16
N LEU A 17 1.50 0.82 -4.53
CA LEU A 17 2.72 1.32 -3.91
C LEU A 17 3.85 1.32 -4.94
N LEU A 18 4.77 2.25 -4.79
CA LEU A 18 6.01 2.31 -5.56
C LEU A 18 7.17 1.96 -4.63
N ALA A 19 7.92 0.93 -5.01
CA ALA A 19 9.16 0.54 -4.35
C ALA A 19 10.35 0.70 -5.30
N ARG A 20 11.53 0.94 -4.76
CA ARG A 20 12.77 1.00 -5.56
C ARG A 20 13.92 0.34 -4.81
N PRO A 21 14.90 -0.24 -5.53
CA PRO A 21 16.14 -0.68 -4.92
C PRO A 21 16.93 0.50 -4.34
N VAL A 22 17.46 0.38 -3.12
CA VAL A 22 18.24 1.44 -2.46
C VAL A 22 19.54 1.75 -3.21
N LYS A 23 20.14 0.74 -3.84
CA LYS A 23 21.37 0.87 -4.63
C LYS A 23 21.19 1.37 -6.07
N GLY A 24 19.97 1.84 -6.40
CA GLY A 24 19.61 2.24 -7.76
C GLY A 24 19.03 1.09 -8.58
N GLY A 25 18.25 1.41 -9.59
CA GLY A 25 17.54 0.47 -10.46
C GLY A 25 16.12 0.96 -10.75
N GLU A 26 15.43 0.21 -11.58
CA GLU A 26 14.06 0.54 -11.98
C GLU A 26 13.08 0.39 -10.81
N PRO A 27 12.19 1.38 -10.61
CA PRO A 27 11.12 1.28 -9.65
C PRO A 27 10.18 0.11 -9.95
N VAL A 28 9.70 -0.53 -8.88
CA VAL A 28 8.74 -1.62 -8.95
C VAL A 28 7.39 -1.13 -8.46
N LYS A 29 6.35 -1.38 -9.25
CA LYS A 29 4.97 -1.10 -8.88
C LYS A 29 4.37 -2.32 -8.18
N ILE A 30 4.06 -2.18 -6.90
CA ILE A 30 3.33 -3.19 -6.11
C ILE A 30 1.85 -2.84 -6.18
N GLN A 31 1.11 -3.57 -7.00
CA GLN A 31 -0.30 -3.30 -7.20
C GLN A 31 -1.12 -3.87 -6.04
N GLY A 32 -1.86 -3.01 -5.35
CA GLY A 32 -2.87 -3.41 -4.36
C GLY A 32 -4.15 -3.84 -5.07
N TRP A 33 -4.91 -2.90 -5.63
CA TRP A 33 -6.13 -3.22 -6.39
C TRP A 33 -6.27 -2.30 -7.61
N GLY A 34 -7.13 -2.71 -8.56
CA GLY A 34 -7.39 -1.93 -9.76
C GLY A 34 -8.63 -2.40 -10.51
N MET A 35 -9.20 -1.54 -11.33
CA MET A 35 -10.20 -1.92 -12.31
C MET A 35 -9.58 -2.90 -13.31
N GLY A 36 -10.05 -4.14 -13.30
CA GLY A 36 -9.57 -5.20 -14.19
C GLY A 36 -8.66 -6.25 -13.54
N SER A 37 -8.31 -6.15 -12.27
CA SER A 37 -7.84 -7.32 -11.54
C SER A 37 -9.00 -8.30 -11.41
N SER A 38 -8.94 -9.38 -12.17
CA SER A 38 -9.98 -10.38 -12.29
C SER A 38 -10.43 -10.89 -10.93
N GLY A 39 -11.54 -10.39 -10.45
CA GLY A 39 -12.53 -11.21 -9.82
C GLY A 39 -12.44 -11.50 -8.34
N TYR A 40 -11.53 -11.03 -7.55
CA TYR A 40 -11.65 -11.23 -6.11
C TYR A 40 -11.46 -9.92 -5.34
N TRP A 41 -12.58 -9.24 -5.19
CA TRP A 41 -12.77 -8.21 -4.18
C TRP A 41 -12.88 -8.89 -2.81
N SER A 42 -11.80 -9.45 -2.27
CA SER A 42 -11.73 -9.68 -0.84
C SER A 42 -11.38 -8.36 -0.17
N THR A 43 -12.22 -7.40 -0.44
CA THR A 43 -12.15 -6.11 0.19
C THR A 43 -12.77 -6.26 1.55
N TYR A 44 -11.95 -6.19 2.58
CA TYR A 44 -12.45 -5.81 3.89
C TYR A 44 -13.04 -4.41 3.75
N TYR A 45 -14.34 -4.34 3.61
CA TYR A 45 -15.12 -3.12 3.68
C TYR A 45 -15.54 -2.92 5.14
N ASP A 46 -14.69 -2.26 5.90
CA ASP A 46 -15.20 -1.35 6.91
C ASP A 46 -15.62 -0.08 6.17
N GLU A 47 -16.65 0.64 6.60
CA GLU A 47 -17.14 1.85 5.90
C GLU A 47 -16.05 2.92 5.71
N VAL A 48 -14.93 2.78 6.36
CA VAL A 48 -13.82 3.72 6.45
C VAL A 48 -12.52 3.22 5.82
N GLU A 49 -12.18 1.93 5.93
CA GLU A 49 -10.91 1.35 5.46
C GLU A 49 -11.13 0.30 4.36
N LYS A 50 -10.35 0.41 3.28
CA LYS A 50 -10.24 -0.60 2.23
C LYS A 50 -8.83 -1.16 2.23
N GLY A 51 -8.69 -2.47 2.11
CA GLY A 51 -7.37 -3.09 2.08
C GLY A 51 -7.32 -4.40 1.32
N GLU A 52 -6.17 -4.72 0.77
CA GLU A 52 -5.89 -5.96 0.06
C GLU A 52 -4.57 -6.58 0.51
N LEU A 53 -4.58 -7.89 0.70
CA LEU A 53 -3.36 -8.66 0.93
C LEU A 53 -2.72 -8.99 -0.41
N VAL A 54 -1.47 -8.59 -0.60
CA VAL A 54 -0.73 -8.79 -1.84
C VAL A 54 0.53 -9.59 -1.62
N ALA A 55 0.78 -10.56 -2.49
CA ALA A 55 2.04 -11.26 -2.61
C ALA A 55 2.77 -10.75 -3.86
N PHE A 56 4.07 -10.50 -3.74
CA PHE A 56 4.91 -10.05 -4.84
C PHE A 56 6.32 -10.62 -4.69
N SER A 57 7.00 -10.79 -5.80
CA SER A 57 8.37 -11.30 -5.85
C SER A 57 9.34 -10.19 -6.27
N LEU A 58 10.47 -10.11 -5.57
CA LEU A 58 11.56 -9.20 -5.88
C LEU A 58 12.89 -9.95 -5.83
N PRO A 59 13.89 -9.56 -6.61
CA PRO A 59 15.27 -10.03 -6.42
C PRO A 59 15.76 -9.75 -4.99
N ALA A 60 16.71 -10.57 -4.51
CA ALA A 60 17.34 -10.29 -3.22
C ALA A 60 18.02 -8.92 -3.21
N GLY A 61 17.78 -8.12 -2.18
CA GLY A 61 18.29 -6.76 -2.11
C GLY A 61 17.67 -5.92 -1.01
N GLU A 62 18.09 -4.68 -0.95
CA GLU A 62 17.53 -3.64 -0.09
C GLU A 62 16.64 -2.72 -0.90
N TYR A 63 15.45 -2.46 -0.42
CA TYR A 63 14.41 -1.69 -1.08
C TYR A 63 13.82 -0.66 -0.13
N GLU A 64 13.16 0.33 -0.69
CA GLU A 64 12.27 1.21 0.06
C GLU A 64 10.94 1.36 -0.68
N ILE A 65 9.83 1.33 0.06
CA ILE A 65 8.55 1.85 -0.44
C ILE A 65 8.62 3.35 -0.25
N TYR A 66 8.54 4.11 -1.34
CA TYR A 66 8.80 5.55 -1.30
C TYR A 66 7.61 6.41 -1.72
N SER A 67 6.61 5.82 -2.36
CA SER A 67 5.47 6.57 -2.88
C SER A 67 4.27 5.66 -3.11
N PHE A 68 3.16 6.25 -3.49
CA PHE A 68 2.00 5.53 -4.01
C PHE A 68 1.42 6.26 -5.24
N VAL A 69 0.63 5.53 -6.01
CA VAL A 69 -0.21 6.07 -7.08
C VAL A 69 -1.61 5.53 -6.88
N ALA A 70 -2.57 6.43 -6.81
CA ALA A 70 -3.98 6.11 -6.71
C ALA A 70 -4.73 6.71 -7.90
N THR A 71 -5.77 6.03 -8.38
CA THR A 71 -6.71 6.59 -9.36
C THR A 71 -8.08 6.67 -8.71
N ALA A 72 -8.65 7.85 -8.71
CA ALA A 72 -9.98 8.10 -8.16
C ALA A 72 -10.94 8.56 -9.27
N SER A 73 -12.20 8.18 -9.18
CA SER A 73 -13.26 8.75 -10.02
C SER A 73 -13.66 10.12 -9.50
N ALA A 74 -13.66 11.10 -10.37
CA ALA A 74 -14.14 12.44 -10.08
C ALA A 74 -15.07 12.92 -11.23
N TRP A 75 -15.83 13.97 -10.95
CA TRP A 75 -16.58 14.68 -12.01
C TRP A 75 -15.57 15.19 -13.05
N GLY A 76 -15.66 14.70 -14.27
CA GLY A 76 -14.71 15.01 -15.35
C GLY A 76 -13.70 13.90 -15.68
N GLY A 77 -13.87 12.71 -15.11
CA GLY A 77 -13.07 11.52 -15.44
C GLY A 77 -12.11 11.05 -14.34
N PRO A 78 -11.34 9.99 -14.59
CA PRO A 78 -10.41 9.45 -13.61
C PRO A 78 -9.24 10.42 -13.35
N ARG A 79 -8.87 10.58 -12.09
CA ARG A 79 -7.79 11.44 -11.63
C ARG A 79 -6.71 10.61 -10.95
N THR A 80 -5.46 10.92 -11.25
CA THR A 80 -4.30 10.31 -10.57
C THR A 80 -3.92 11.14 -9.37
N VAL A 81 -3.72 10.47 -8.24
CA VAL A 81 -3.32 11.04 -6.95
C VAL A 81 -1.99 10.41 -6.54
N SER A 82 -1.01 11.24 -6.25
CA SER A 82 0.31 10.82 -5.75
C SER A 82 0.84 11.82 -4.72
N PRO A 83 1.74 11.42 -3.82
CA PRO A 83 2.35 12.32 -2.87
C PRO A 83 3.14 13.46 -3.53
N GLU A 84 3.08 14.67 -2.97
CA GLU A 84 3.98 15.77 -3.35
C GLU A 84 5.43 15.49 -2.98
N LYS A 85 5.61 14.84 -1.82
CA LYS A 85 6.92 14.42 -1.32
C LYS A 85 6.91 12.94 -1.03
N ASN A 86 7.97 12.28 -1.44
CA ASN A 86 8.17 10.87 -1.14
C ASN A 86 8.31 10.66 0.37
N PHE A 87 7.86 9.49 0.82
CA PHE A 87 8.16 8.96 2.15
C PHE A 87 9.19 7.84 2.01
N SER A 88 9.58 7.18 3.10
CA SER A 88 10.51 6.04 3.03
C SER A 88 10.16 5.00 4.07
N PHE A 89 9.94 3.76 3.60
CA PHE A 89 9.82 2.56 4.41
C PHE A 89 10.82 1.52 3.89
N PRO A 90 12.01 1.44 4.46
CA PRO A 90 13.01 0.48 4.02
C PRO A 90 12.65 -0.95 4.40
N PHE A 91 12.99 -1.89 3.52
CA PHE A 91 12.86 -3.32 3.76
C PHE A 91 13.93 -4.09 2.99
N ARG A 92 14.17 -5.33 3.41
CA ARG A 92 15.14 -6.23 2.80
C ARG A 92 14.47 -7.50 2.30
N VAL A 93 14.83 -7.91 1.10
CA VAL A 93 14.46 -9.20 0.49
C VAL A 93 15.67 -10.12 0.53
N GLN A 94 15.52 -11.32 1.05
CA GLN A 94 16.54 -12.37 1.04
C GLN A 94 16.13 -13.47 0.05
N ALA A 95 17.10 -14.02 -0.66
CA ALA A 95 16.83 -15.11 -1.61
C ALA A 95 16.20 -16.31 -0.90
N GLY A 96 15.13 -16.88 -1.49
CA GLY A 96 14.42 -18.02 -0.96
C GLY A 96 13.59 -17.75 0.30
N GLU A 97 13.43 -16.49 0.71
CA GLU A 97 12.67 -16.11 1.89
C GLU A 97 11.33 -15.47 1.52
N THR A 98 10.27 -15.91 2.19
CA THR A 98 9.00 -15.18 2.19
C THR A 98 8.93 -14.31 3.44
N ALA A 99 8.74 -12.99 3.26
CA ALA A 99 8.62 -12.05 4.35
C ALA A 99 7.25 -11.37 4.37
N TYR A 100 6.68 -11.19 5.56
CA TYR A 100 5.50 -10.39 5.81
C TYR A 100 5.92 -9.00 6.31
N LEU A 101 5.57 -7.96 5.55
CA LEU A 101 5.99 -6.59 5.80
C LEU A 101 4.99 -5.76 6.62
N GLY A 102 3.87 -6.37 7.03
CA GLY A 102 2.81 -5.68 7.77
C GLY A 102 1.70 -5.15 6.85
N ASN A 103 0.86 -4.31 7.42
CA ASN A 103 -0.17 -3.55 6.72
C ASN A 103 0.30 -2.09 6.61
N LEU A 104 0.57 -1.62 5.40
CA LEU A 104 0.79 -0.21 5.14
C LEU A 104 -0.56 0.45 4.84
N LEU A 105 -1.08 1.17 5.83
CA LEU A 105 -2.28 1.97 5.72
C LEU A 105 -1.92 3.39 5.28
N VAL A 106 -2.50 3.86 4.20
CA VAL A 106 -2.46 5.27 3.80
C VAL A 106 -3.78 5.92 4.20
N ARG A 107 -3.75 6.70 5.27
CA ARG A 107 -4.91 7.41 5.80
C ARG A 107 -4.97 8.81 5.21
N PHE A 108 -6.06 9.14 4.54
CA PHE A 108 -6.34 10.49 4.06
C PHE A 108 -7.19 11.24 5.08
N ARG A 109 -6.77 12.45 5.40
CA ARG A 109 -7.49 13.33 6.33
C ARG A 109 -8.01 14.53 5.54
N GLY A 110 -9.31 14.80 5.63
CA GLY A 110 -9.89 16.04 5.13
C GLY A 110 -9.29 17.28 5.82
N ASP A 111 -9.63 18.46 5.37
CA ASP A 111 -9.09 19.80 5.70
C ASP A 111 -8.87 20.21 7.17
N SER A 112 -8.86 19.30 8.10
CA SER A 112 -8.56 19.61 9.50
C SER A 112 -7.05 19.74 9.70
N GLY A 113 -6.56 20.96 9.74
CA GLY A 113 -5.21 21.45 9.92
C GLY A 113 -4.35 20.86 11.03
N VAL A 114 -4.12 19.56 11.00
CA VAL A 114 -3.15 18.90 11.89
C VAL A 114 -1.86 18.70 11.13
N ALA A 115 -0.95 19.63 11.29
CA ALA A 115 0.45 19.48 10.90
C ALA A 115 1.13 18.48 11.86
N SER A 116 1.25 17.22 11.45
CA SER A 116 2.20 16.30 12.07
C SER A 116 3.39 16.11 11.12
N ALA A 117 4.58 15.92 11.66
CA ALA A 117 5.84 15.78 10.90
C ALA A 117 5.87 14.57 9.94
N ARG A 118 4.87 13.69 9.99
CA ARG A 118 4.71 12.51 9.14
C ARG A 118 3.60 12.65 8.10
N VAL A 119 2.92 13.79 8.04
CA VAL A 119 1.80 14.01 7.12
C VAL A 119 2.32 14.56 5.80
N GLY A 120 2.14 13.79 4.73
CA GLY A 120 2.32 14.26 3.37
C GLY A 120 1.07 14.96 2.84
N THR A 121 1.18 15.55 1.67
CA THR A 121 0.05 16.15 0.96
C THR A 121 -0.05 15.59 -0.46
N VAL A 122 -1.28 15.49 -0.94
CA VAL A 122 -1.61 15.13 -2.32
C VAL A 122 -2.46 16.22 -2.93
N TRP A 123 -2.31 16.43 -4.23
CA TRP A 123 -3.22 17.27 -5.00
C TRP A 123 -4.31 16.40 -5.59
N ILE A 124 -5.55 16.84 -5.45
CA ILE A 124 -6.69 16.29 -6.17
C ILE A 124 -7.20 17.41 -7.06
N ASP A 125 -7.24 17.16 -8.37
CA ASP A 125 -7.75 18.08 -9.40
C ASP A 125 -6.98 19.40 -9.54
N GLY A 126 -5.74 19.46 -9.02
CA GLY A 126 -4.96 20.71 -9.04
C GLY A 126 -5.52 21.82 -8.16
N GLN A 127 -6.65 21.61 -7.50
CA GLN A 127 -7.36 22.62 -6.72
C GLN A 127 -7.47 22.29 -5.22
N ARG A 128 -7.39 20.99 -4.86
CA ARG A 128 -7.61 20.58 -3.48
C ARG A 128 -6.43 19.81 -2.94
N LYS A 129 -5.87 20.31 -1.85
CA LYS A 129 -4.80 19.68 -1.10
C LYS A 129 -5.39 18.84 0.04
N ILE A 130 -5.08 17.53 0.06
CA ILE A 130 -5.52 16.63 1.12
C ILE A 130 -4.28 16.11 1.83
N ALA A 131 -4.30 16.11 3.15
CA ALA A 131 -3.27 15.50 3.97
C ALA A 131 -3.40 13.97 3.96
N PHE A 132 -2.28 13.26 3.96
CA PHE A 132 -2.24 11.82 4.15
C PHE A 132 -1.15 11.43 5.16
N GLU A 133 -1.36 10.30 5.81
CA GLU A 133 -0.44 9.72 6.78
C GLU A 133 -0.23 8.24 6.45
N PRO A 134 1.00 7.81 6.11
CA PRO A 134 1.29 6.39 5.97
C PRO A 134 1.57 5.78 7.36
N ILE A 135 0.87 4.70 7.69
CA ILE A 135 0.91 4.04 8.99
C ILE A 135 1.20 2.55 8.78
N VAL A 136 2.20 2.01 9.47
CA VAL A 136 2.46 0.57 9.48
C VAL A 136 1.76 -0.07 10.67
N ARG A 137 0.99 -1.13 10.42
CA ARG A 137 0.28 -1.92 11.42
C ARG A 137 0.68 -3.39 11.33
N ASP A 138 0.72 -4.06 12.47
CA ASP A 138 0.82 -5.51 12.53
C ASP A 138 -0.58 -6.12 12.53
N THR A 139 -0.99 -6.64 11.39
CA THR A 139 -2.29 -7.31 11.20
C THR A 139 -2.13 -8.79 10.85
N ARG A 140 -0.97 -9.39 11.20
CA ARG A 140 -0.60 -10.76 10.82
C ARG A 140 -1.66 -11.81 11.15
N SER A 141 -2.34 -11.71 12.28
CA SER A 141 -3.35 -12.69 12.68
C SER A 141 -4.53 -12.79 11.70
N ARG A 142 -4.94 -11.65 11.13
CA ARG A 142 -5.95 -11.60 10.07
C ARG A 142 -5.35 -12.02 8.73
N ASP A 143 -4.20 -11.43 8.42
CA ASP A 143 -3.59 -11.55 7.10
C ASP A 143 -3.10 -12.98 6.81
N PHE A 144 -2.64 -13.71 7.81
CA PHE A 144 -2.23 -15.11 7.66
C PHE A 144 -3.42 -16.03 7.42
N LYS A 145 -4.58 -15.77 8.05
CA LYS A 145 -5.81 -16.52 7.74
C LYS A 145 -6.26 -16.29 6.29
N GLU A 146 -6.17 -15.07 5.81
CA GLU A 146 -6.50 -14.74 4.42
C GLU A 146 -5.46 -15.34 3.45
N MET A 147 -4.19 -15.34 3.83
CA MET A 147 -3.10 -15.92 3.05
C MET A 147 -3.32 -17.40 2.75
N GLU A 148 -3.72 -18.19 3.75
CA GLU A 148 -3.97 -19.63 3.60
C GLU A 148 -5.02 -19.94 2.52
N SER A 149 -6.00 -19.07 2.36
CA SER A 149 -7.04 -19.25 1.34
C SER A 149 -6.65 -18.70 -0.03
N ARG A 150 -5.88 -17.61 -0.09
CA ARG A 150 -5.54 -16.91 -1.34
C ARG A 150 -4.23 -17.35 -1.98
N PHE A 151 -3.28 -17.77 -1.15
CA PHE A 151 -1.93 -18.16 -1.56
C PHE A 151 -1.55 -19.49 -0.90
N PRO A 152 -2.21 -20.61 -1.26
CA PRO A 152 -2.03 -21.90 -0.59
C PRO A 152 -0.59 -22.46 -0.69
N GLU A 153 0.20 -21.93 -1.64
CA GLU A 153 1.61 -22.24 -1.79
C GLU A 153 2.49 -21.59 -0.70
N LEU A 154 1.99 -20.53 -0.04
CA LEU A 154 2.70 -19.85 1.03
C LEU A 154 2.29 -20.43 2.38
N LYS A 155 3.21 -21.13 3.04
CA LYS A 155 2.96 -21.70 4.37
C LYS A 155 3.23 -20.68 5.45
N PRO A 156 2.25 -20.37 6.34
CA PRO A 156 2.39 -19.34 7.38
C PRO A 156 3.61 -19.52 8.29
N ASP A 157 3.94 -20.78 8.63
CA ASP A 157 5.07 -21.16 9.49
C ASP A 157 6.45 -20.84 8.86
N LEU A 158 6.51 -20.71 7.52
CA LEU A 158 7.72 -20.36 6.78
C LEU A 158 7.84 -18.85 6.51
N VAL A 159 6.80 -18.07 6.83
CA VAL A 159 6.79 -16.62 6.59
C VAL A 159 7.47 -15.88 7.74
N LYS A 160 8.54 -15.18 7.45
CA LYS A 160 9.22 -14.33 8.43
C LYS A 160 8.53 -12.97 8.56
N VAL A 161 8.23 -12.57 9.79
CA VAL A 161 7.64 -11.26 10.07
C VAL A 161 8.74 -10.20 10.12
N ARG A 162 8.67 -9.25 9.20
CA ARG A 162 9.62 -8.13 9.06
C ARG A 162 8.83 -6.85 8.78
N LEU A 163 8.19 -6.30 9.81
CA LEU A 163 7.39 -5.09 9.66
C LEU A 163 8.23 -3.92 9.11
N LEU A 164 7.63 -3.16 8.21
CA LEU A 164 8.17 -1.87 7.77
C LEU A 164 8.40 -0.95 8.97
N LYS A 165 9.42 -0.10 8.92
CA LYS A 165 9.79 0.81 10.01
C LYS A 165 9.88 2.25 9.54
#